data_37ac1dbfcd61f875f9f2679066dc75d7
#
_entry.id   37ac1dbfcd61f875f9f2679066dc75d7
#
_cell.length_a   1.000
_cell.length_b   1.000
_cell.length_c   1.000
_cell.angle_alpha   90.00
_cell.angle_beta   90.00
_cell.angle_gamma   90.00
#
_symmetry.space_group_name_H-M   'P 1'
#
loop_
_entity.id
_entity.type
_entity.pdbx_description
1 polymer ?
#
loop_
_entity_poly.entity_id
_entity_poly.type
_entity_poly.pdbx_seq_one_letter_code
_entity_poly.pdbx_strand_id
1 'polypeptide(L)'
;MIKRKFHLFLLLLTFHFYCFTLSGQNTSEAENFTLDTIGQAHYHESILKPPALIIPGSLLLYGCLKPTINGILKLDNRIMNNIQQRYPGFHTNAADYLMWAPSASVYAMDAFHLKTAHNFREHLIIEAGSVIITGGIGYGMRLISRNIDVYKTDNTKFPSGHTANAFRGAEIVHQELKKTHPVLSYSGYLVATGVGMLRIYGKEHLLSEVLAGAGLGILSTKLTYWIFNKVR
;
A
#
# COMPACT_ATOMS: atom_id res chain seq x y z
N MET A 1 -0.35 24.04 -17.98
CA MET A 1 -0.60 22.58 -17.86
C MET A 1 -0.63 22.09 -16.42
N ILE A 2 0.15 22.65 -15.49
CA ILE A 2 0.22 22.28 -14.06
C ILE A 2 -1.09 22.59 -13.31
N LYS A 3 -1.75 23.74 -13.55
CA LYS A 3 -3.02 24.11 -12.90
C LYS A 3 -4.16 23.11 -13.16
N ARG A 4 -4.25 22.52 -14.35
CA ARG A 4 -5.30 21.54 -14.71
C ARG A 4 -5.12 20.20 -14.00
N LYS A 5 -3.89 19.80 -13.71
CA LYS A 5 -3.54 18.56 -12.98
C LYS A 5 -3.80 18.70 -11.48
N PHE A 6 -3.60 19.92 -10.93
CA PHE A 6 -3.90 20.23 -9.54
C PHE A 6 -5.42 20.21 -9.27
N HIS A 7 -6.23 20.69 -10.22
CA HIS A 7 -7.70 20.61 -10.13
C HIS A 7 -8.23 19.17 -10.18
N LEU A 8 -7.60 18.31 -10.99
CA LEU A 8 -7.97 16.89 -11.04
C LEU A 8 -7.65 16.16 -9.73
N PHE A 9 -6.53 16.52 -9.11
CA PHE A 9 -6.13 16.02 -7.79
C PHE A 9 -7.10 16.47 -6.69
N LEU A 10 -7.47 17.75 -6.72
CA LEU A 10 -8.46 18.32 -5.78
C LEU A 10 -9.84 17.68 -5.98
N LEU A 11 -10.25 17.42 -7.22
CA LEU A 11 -11.50 16.71 -7.57
C LEU A 11 -11.50 15.25 -7.10
N LEU A 12 -10.37 14.54 -7.20
CA LEU A 12 -10.23 13.19 -6.68
C LEU A 12 -10.27 13.17 -5.15
N LEU A 13 -9.66 14.16 -4.50
CA LEU A 13 -9.69 14.32 -3.05
C LEU A 13 -11.11 14.68 -2.56
N THR A 14 -11.81 15.59 -3.28
CA THR A 14 -13.20 15.98 -2.95
C THR A 14 -14.19 14.88 -3.26
N PHE A 15 -13.99 14.09 -4.32
CA PHE A 15 -14.80 12.91 -4.62
C PHE A 15 -14.63 11.83 -3.55
N HIS A 16 -13.40 11.63 -3.08
CA HIS A 16 -13.09 10.75 -1.95
C HIS A 16 -13.80 11.21 -0.68
N PHE A 17 -13.79 12.52 -0.43
CA PHE A 17 -14.45 13.14 0.71
C PHE A 17 -15.99 13.10 0.59
N TYR A 18 -16.53 13.24 -0.62
CA TYR A 18 -17.98 13.19 -0.88
C TYR A 18 -18.55 11.77 -0.76
N CYS A 19 -17.86 10.76 -1.27
CA CYS A 19 -18.20 9.35 -1.00
C CYS A 19 -18.15 9.01 0.49
N PHE A 20 -17.26 9.68 1.22
CA PHE A 20 -17.08 9.55 2.65
C PHE A 20 -18.28 10.09 3.45
N THR A 21 -18.85 11.24 3.05
CA THR A 21 -20.01 11.84 3.74
C THR A 21 -21.34 11.12 3.47
N LEU A 22 -21.50 10.50 2.28
CA LEU A 22 -22.71 9.75 1.93
C LEU A 22 -22.84 8.39 2.63
N SER A 23 -21.73 7.80 3.08
CA SER A 23 -21.73 6.49 3.76
C SER A 23 -22.03 6.59 5.26
N GLY A 24 -22.05 7.81 5.83
CA GLY A 24 -22.14 8.03 7.29
C GLY A 24 -23.55 8.11 7.87
N GLN A 25 -24.63 7.93 7.09
CA GLN A 25 -25.99 8.25 7.57
C GLN A 25 -26.91 7.09 7.94
N ASN A 26 -26.45 5.84 7.97
CA ASN A 26 -27.34 4.74 8.38
C ASN A 26 -26.62 3.67 9.18
N THR A 27 -26.61 3.78 10.51
CA THR A 27 -26.64 2.62 11.42
C THR A 27 -27.20 2.99 12.77
N SER A 28 -28.33 2.39 13.11
CA SER A 28 -29.00 2.45 14.41
C SER A 28 -28.15 1.79 15.50
N GLU A 29 -28.08 2.47 16.64
CA GLU A 29 -27.55 1.95 17.89
C GLU A 29 -28.46 0.85 18.44
N ALA A 30 -27.97 -0.36 18.59
CA ALA A 30 -28.32 -1.34 19.64
C ALA A 30 -27.82 -2.73 19.22
N GLU A 31 -26.71 -3.15 19.81
CA GLU A 31 -26.29 -4.56 20.04
C GLU A 31 -24.78 -4.66 20.31
N ASN A 32 -24.31 -4.11 21.42
CA ASN A 32 -22.87 -3.82 21.48
C ASN A 32 -22.11 -4.29 22.72
N PHE A 33 -22.53 -5.24 23.54
CA PHE A 33 -21.65 -5.52 24.69
C PHE A 33 -21.09 -6.95 24.82
N THR A 34 -21.63 -7.94 24.17
CA THR A 34 -21.16 -9.34 24.29
C THR A 34 -20.39 -9.88 23.06
N LEU A 35 -20.40 -9.14 21.95
CA LEU A 35 -19.74 -9.53 20.69
C LEU A 35 -18.26 -9.13 20.60
N ASP A 36 -17.77 -8.21 21.41
CA ASP A 36 -16.43 -7.64 21.25
C ASP A 36 -15.29 -8.64 21.55
N THR A 37 -15.44 -9.49 22.55
CA THR A 37 -14.35 -10.41 22.92
C THR A 37 -14.23 -11.59 21.95
N ILE A 38 -15.36 -12.13 21.47
CA ILE A 38 -15.38 -13.22 20.49
C ILE A 38 -14.99 -12.68 19.09
N GLY A 39 -15.46 -11.47 18.76
CA GLY A 39 -15.12 -10.79 17.51
C GLY A 39 -13.63 -10.44 17.40
N GLN A 40 -12.98 -10.10 18.49
CA GLN A 40 -11.54 -9.81 18.51
C GLN A 40 -10.70 -11.08 18.35
N ALA A 41 -11.04 -12.18 19.00
CA ALA A 41 -10.33 -13.45 18.86
C ALA A 41 -10.40 -13.97 17.41
N HIS A 42 -11.56 -13.91 16.76
CA HIS A 42 -11.69 -14.27 15.33
C HIS A 42 -10.97 -13.30 14.38
N TYR A 43 -10.85 -12.03 14.75
CA TYR A 43 -10.10 -11.05 13.96
C TYR A 43 -8.60 -11.34 13.95
N HIS A 44 -8.04 -11.73 15.08
CA HIS A 44 -6.64 -12.12 15.24
C HIS A 44 -6.23 -13.25 14.30
N GLU A 45 -7.07 -14.27 14.17
CA GLU A 45 -6.78 -15.44 13.35
C GLU A 45 -6.84 -15.17 11.84
N SER A 46 -7.58 -14.14 11.39
CA SER A 46 -7.84 -13.92 9.97
C SER A 46 -6.73 -13.15 9.24
N ILE A 47 -5.89 -12.37 9.94
CA ILE A 47 -4.89 -11.47 9.33
C ILE A 47 -3.76 -12.25 8.63
N LEU A 48 -3.28 -13.34 9.25
CA LEU A 48 -2.23 -14.19 8.72
C LEU A 48 -2.75 -15.54 8.20
N LYS A 49 -4.05 -15.69 7.98
CA LYS A 49 -4.58 -16.90 7.32
C LYS A 49 -4.01 -17.01 5.89
N PRO A 50 -3.71 -18.25 5.44
CA PRO A 50 -3.12 -18.46 4.12
C PRO A 50 -3.79 -17.69 2.99
N PRO A 51 -5.13 -17.60 2.88
CA PRO A 51 -5.77 -16.83 1.82
C PRO A 51 -5.41 -15.33 1.81
N ALA A 52 -5.21 -14.72 2.99
CA ALA A 52 -4.86 -13.31 3.10
C ALA A 52 -3.39 -13.01 2.72
N LEU A 53 -2.54 -14.03 2.68
CA LEU A 53 -1.12 -13.92 2.36
C LEU A 53 -0.80 -14.31 0.91
N ILE A 54 -1.69 -15.04 0.21
CA ILE A 54 -1.44 -15.52 -1.15
C ILE A 54 -1.14 -14.36 -2.10
N ILE A 55 -2.03 -13.37 -2.16
CA ILE A 55 -1.88 -12.24 -3.10
C ILE A 55 -0.61 -11.44 -2.80
N PRO A 56 -0.39 -10.87 -1.59
CA PRO A 56 0.81 -10.09 -1.35
C PRO A 56 2.09 -10.93 -1.40
N GLY A 57 2.02 -12.21 -1.01
CA GLY A 57 3.14 -13.15 -1.13
C GLY A 57 3.51 -13.41 -2.59
N SER A 58 2.53 -13.62 -3.46
CA SER A 58 2.78 -13.83 -4.89
C SER A 58 3.34 -12.58 -5.57
N LEU A 59 2.90 -11.38 -5.20
CA LEU A 59 3.44 -10.13 -5.70
C LEU A 59 4.92 -9.96 -5.32
N LEU A 60 5.25 -10.22 -4.06
CA LEU A 60 6.64 -10.15 -3.58
C LEU A 60 7.50 -11.19 -4.27
N LEU A 61 7.02 -12.45 -4.35
CA LEU A 61 7.72 -13.55 -4.99
C LEU A 61 7.98 -13.29 -6.47
N TYR A 62 7.00 -12.73 -7.20
CA TYR A 62 7.17 -12.37 -8.61
C TYR A 62 8.40 -11.49 -8.83
N GLY A 63 8.56 -10.42 -8.03
CA GLY A 63 9.73 -9.55 -8.14
C GLY A 63 11.04 -10.23 -7.73
N CYS A 64 11.01 -11.09 -6.69
CA CYS A 64 12.18 -11.85 -6.26
C CYS A 64 12.64 -12.89 -7.30
N LEU A 65 11.74 -13.39 -8.13
CA LEU A 65 12.05 -14.36 -9.19
C LEU A 65 12.63 -13.72 -10.46
N LYS A 66 12.69 -12.39 -10.57
CA LYS A 66 13.28 -11.69 -11.73
C LYS A 66 14.66 -12.22 -12.14
N PRO A 67 15.62 -12.49 -11.22
CA PRO A 67 16.94 -12.99 -11.60
C PRO A 67 16.95 -14.41 -12.20
N THR A 68 15.96 -15.22 -11.87
CA THR A 68 15.90 -16.64 -12.24
C THR A 68 14.99 -16.92 -13.44
N ILE A 69 14.01 -16.03 -13.69
CA ILE A 69 13.01 -16.20 -14.75
C ILE A 69 13.18 -15.14 -15.84
N ASN A 70 13.85 -15.52 -16.95
CA ASN A 70 14.05 -14.63 -18.10
C ASN A 70 12.76 -14.01 -18.68
N GLY A 71 11.60 -14.65 -18.49
CA GLY A 71 10.30 -14.14 -18.92
C GLY A 71 9.90 -12.86 -18.20
N ILE A 72 10.22 -12.74 -16.90
CA ILE A 72 9.96 -11.55 -16.09
C ILE A 72 10.79 -10.38 -16.60
N LEU A 73 12.09 -10.60 -16.80
CA LEU A 73 13.00 -9.58 -17.33
C LEU A 73 12.59 -9.11 -18.74
N LYS A 74 12.18 -10.04 -19.61
CA LYS A 74 11.67 -9.70 -20.94
C LYS A 74 10.40 -8.85 -20.89
N LEU A 75 9.49 -9.15 -19.97
CA LEU A 75 8.27 -8.37 -19.78
C LEU A 75 8.58 -6.97 -19.25
N ASP A 76 9.42 -6.86 -18.22
CA ASP A 76 9.88 -5.59 -17.66
C ASP A 76 10.46 -4.69 -18.73
N ASN A 77 11.40 -5.22 -19.53
CA ASN A 77 12.06 -4.49 -20.60
C ASN A 77 11.09 -4.09 -21.72
N ARG A 78 10.13 -4.95 -22.07
CA ARG A 78 9.10 -4.63 -23.07
C ARG A 78 8.22 -3.47 -22.60
N ILE A 79 7.78 -3.49 -21.36
CA ILE A 79 6.95 -2.41 -20.78
C ILE A 79 7.74 -1.11 -20.73
N MET A 80 8.98 -1.16 -20.23
CA MET A 80 9.85 0.02 -20.13
C MET A 80 10.14 0.63 -21.51
N ASN A 81 10.47 -0.18 -22.51
CA ASN A 81 10.73 0.30 -23.88
C ASN A 81 9.47 0.93 -24.49
N ASN A 82 8.29 0.33 -24.33
CA ASN A 82 7.03 0.90 -24.81
C ASN A 82 6.74 2.26 -24.16
N ILE A 83 6.95 2.38 -22.86
CA ILE A 83 6.74 3.65 -22.14
C ILE A 83 7.76 4.69 -22.62
N GLN A 84 9.03 4.31 -22.80
CA GLN A 84 10.07 5.20 -23.25
C GLN A 84 9.81 5.73 -24.67
N GLN A 85 9.25 4.91 -25.56
CA GLN A 85 8.88 5.31 -26.91
C GLN A 85 7.64 6.20 -26.95
N ARG A 86 6.59 5.86 -26.17
CA ARG A 86 5.31 6.60 -26.18
C ARG A 86 5.33 7.88 -25.35
N TYR A 87 6.11 7.90 -24.27
CA TYR A 87 6.13 8.99 -23.29
C TYR A 87 7.58 9.38 -22.92
N PRO A 88 8.41 9.78 -23.88
CA PRO A 88 9.85 10.04 -23.65
C PRO A 88 10.11 11.13 -22.62
N GLY A 89 9.26 12.16 -22.58
CA GLY A 89 9.39 13.31 -21.68
C GLY A 89 8.52 13.23 -20.40
N PHE A 90 7.90 12.08 -20.10
CA PHE A 90 7.09 12.00 -18.88
C PHE A 90 7.99 12.05 -17.64
N HIS A 91 7.74 13.05 -16.81
CA HIS A 91 8.38 13.23 -15.52
C HIS A 91 7.37 13.84 -14.54
N THR A 92 7.35 13.36 -13.29
CA THR A 92 6.46 13.88 -12.24
C THR A 92 6.98 13.50 -10.85
N ASN A 93 6.87 14.41 -9.91
CA ASN A 93 7.16 14.18 -8.50
C ASN A 93 5.88 13.77 -7.70
N ALA A 94 4.77 13.53 -8.39
CA ALA A 94 3.50 13.24 -7.73
C ALA A 94 3.57 11.98 -6.84
N ALA A 95 4.37 10.98 -7.23
CA ALA A 95 4.55 9.77 -6.45
C ALA A 95 5.19 10.02 -5.08
N ASP A 96 6.07 11.05 -4.96
CA ASP A 96 6.76 11.39 -3.71
C ASP A 96 5.79 11.90 -2.62
N TYR A 97 4.70 12.52 -3.05
CA TYR A 97 3.64 13.01 -2.17
C TYR A 97 2.52 11.98 -1.99
N LEU A 98 2.08 11.36 -3.08
CA LEU A 98 0.95 10.42 -3.07
C LEU A 98 1.24 9.15 -2.27
N MET A 99 2.50 8.75 -2.13
CA MET A 99 2.85 7.57 -1.33
C MET A 99 2.48 7.70 0.15
N TRP A 100 2.31 8.92 0.65
CA TRP A 100 1.91 9.19 2.03
C TRP A 100 0.40 9.36 2.20
N ALA A 101 -0.34 9.55 1.10
CA ALA A 101 -1.77 9.86 1.16
C ALA A 101 -2.62 8.77 1.86
N PRO A 102 -2.40 7.45 1.64
CA PRO A 102 -3.15 6.44 2.37
C PRO A 102 -2.89 6.49 3.89
N SER A 103 -1.64 6.61 4.32
CA SER A 103 -1.30 6.75 5.74
C SER A 103 -1.88 8.03 6.35
N ALA A 104 -1.78 9.16 5.65
CA ALA A 104 -2.35 10.43 6.11
C ALA A 104 -3.88 10.37 6.26
N SER A 105 -4.56 9.59 5.41
CA SER A 105 -6.01 9.44 5.50
C SER A 105 -6.48 8.77 6.79
N VAL A 106 -5.66 7.90 7.40
CA VAL A 106 -5.97 7.28 8.71
C VAL A 106 -6.09 8.35 9.80
N TYR A 107 -5.16 9.30 9.84
CA TYR A 107 -5.21 10.40 10.80
C TYR A 107 -6.33 11.39 10.50
N ALA A 108 -6.69 11.56 9.23
CA ALA A 108 -7.87 12.33 8.86
C ALA A 108 -9.15 11.65 9.38
N MET A 109 -9.25 10.32 9.32
CA MET A 109 -10.37 9.57 9.89
C MET A 109 -10.50 9.81 11.41
N ASP A 110 -9.38 9.80 12.13
CA ASP A 110 -9.35 10.12 13.55
C ASP A 110 -9.84 11.56 13.83
N ALA A 111 -9.38 12.53 13.06
CA ALA A 111 -9.75 13.93 13.21
C ALA A 111 -11.24 14.18 12.93
N PHE A 112 -11.85 13.42 12.02
CA PHE A 112 -13.27 13.48 11.68
C PHE A 112 -14.14 12.49 12.50
N HIS A 113 -13.55 11.85 13.53
CA HIS A 113 -14.24 10.89 14.40
C HIS A 113 -14.94 9.74 13.65
N LEU A 114 -14.34 9.28 12.54
CA LEU A 114 -14.86 8.11 11.86
C LEU A 114 -14.62 6.86 12.69
N LYS A 115 -15.59 5.96 12.66
CA LYS A 115 -15.48 4.68 13.35
C LYS A 115 -14.48 3.77 12.65
N THR A 116 -13.28 3.69 13.20
CA THR A 116 -12.16 2.80 12.80
C THR A 116 -12.04 1.63 13.78
N ALA A 117 -11.21 0.64 13.45
CA ALA A 117 -10.97 -0.53 14.31
C ALA A 117 -10.14 -0.19 15.55
N HIS A 118 -9.28 0.83 15.46
CA HIS A 118 -8.34 1.24 16.51
C HIS A 118 -8.46 2.75 16.76
N ASN A 119 -7.91 3.21 17.89
CA ASN A 119 -7.87 4.63 18.26
C ASN A 119 -6.59 5.31 17.79
N PHE A 120 -6.52 6.64 17.89
CA PHE A 120 -5.39 7.46 17.44
C PHE A 120 -4.02 6.99 17.96
N ARG A 121 -3.93 6.62 19.25
CA ARG A 121 -2.64 6.15 19.83
C ARG A 121 -2.22 4.81 19.23
N GLU A 122 -3.17 3.93 19.00
CA GLU A 122 -2.95 2.64 18.37
C GLU A 122 -2.55 2.82 16.90
N HIS A 123 -3.17 3.76 16.19
CA HIS A 123 -2.74 4.12 14.83
C HIS A 123 -1.27 4.57 14.78
N LEU A 124 -0.81 5.39 15.73
CA LEU A 124 0.59 5.80 15.80
C LEU A 124 1.53 4.61 15.99
N ILE A 125 1.19 3.66 16.87
CA ILE A 125 2.00 2.47 17.12
C ILE A 125 2.04 1.55 15.88
N ILE A 126 0.89 1.32 15.26
CA ILE A 126 0.77 0.50 14.04
C ILE A 126 1.54 1.15 12.89
N GLU A 127 1.39 2.45 12.70
CA GLU A 127 2.11 3.20 11.66
C GLU A 127 3.63 3.09 11.87
N ALA A 128 4.13 3.38 13.07
CA ALA A 128 5.55 3.29 13.40
C ALA A 128 6.09 1.86 13.21
N GLY A 129 5.38 0.85 13.71
CA GLY A 129 5.76 -0.56 13.57
C GLY A 129 5.81 -0.99 12.10
N SER A 130 4.80 -0.61 11.31
CA SER A 130 4.76 -0.94 9.89
C SER A 130 5.86 -0.24 9.08
N VAL A 131 6.21 1.01 9.40
CA VAL A 131 7.34 1.73 8.80
C VAL A 131 8.66 1.01 9.11
N ILE A 132 8.88 0.64 10.37
CA ILE A 132 10.12 -0.05 10.79
C ILE A 132 10.25 -1.40 10.07
N ILE A 133 9.19 -2.20 10.05
CA ILE A 133 9.23 -3.53 9.41
C ILE A 133 9.41 -3.39 7.89
N THR A 134 8.63 -2.53 7.24
CA THR A 134 8.73 -2.30 5.78
C THR A 134 10.11 -1.77 5.41
N GLY A 135 10.61 -0.78 6.16
CA GLY A 135 11.92 -0.18 5.94
C GLY A 135 13.06 -1.16 6.19
N GLY A 136 13.01 -1.91 7.28
CA GLY A 136 14.03 -2.89 7.64
C GLY A 136 14.14 -4.02 6.62
N ILE A 137 13.02 -4.65 6.26
CA ILE A 137 12.99 -5.72 5.24
C ILE A 137 13.39 -5.16 3.87
N GLY A 138 12.83 -4.01 3.46
CA GLY A 138 13.14 -3.37 2.19
C GLY A 138 14.61 -2.98 2.07
N TYR A 139 15.22 -2.50 3.15
CA TYR A 139 16.66 -2.22 3.18
C TYR A 139 17.51 -3.50 3.06
N GLY A 140 17.13 -4.56 3.79
CA GLY A 140 17.79 -5.87 3.68
C GLY A 140 17.72 -6.43 2.27
N MET A 141 16.53 -6.39 1.63
CA MET A 141 16.35 -6.82 0.23
C MET A 141 17.22 -6.00 -0.73
N ARG A 142 17.35 -4.68 -0.49
CA ARG A 142 18.21 -3.80 -1.30
C ARG A 142 19.68 -4.15 -1.15
N LEU A 143 20.15 -4.47 0.04
CA LEU A 143 21.54 -4.92 0.26
C LEU A 143 21.82 -6.22 -0.47
N ILE A 144 20.92 -7.18 -0.43
CA ILE A 144 21.04 -8.46 -1.13
C ILE A 144 21.03 -8.23 -2.65
N SER A 145 20.10 -7.42 -3.15
CA SER A 145 19.94 -7.18 -4.60
C SER A 145 21.17 -6.52 -5.24
N ARG A 146 21.92 -5.70 -4.49
CA ARG A 146 23.18 -5.08 -4.99
C ARG A 146 24.23 -6.08 -5.42
N ASN A 147 24.17 -7.32 -4.92
CA ASN A 147 25.12 -8.38 -5.27
C ASN A 147 24.63 -9.27 -6.42
N ILE A 148 23.44 -9.01 -6.96
CA ILE A 148 22.84 -9.80 -8.04
C ILE A 148 22.92 -8.97 -9.34
N ASP A 149 23.58 -9.50 -10.36
CA ASP A 149 23.92 -8.76 -11.58
C ASP A 149 22.71 -8.19 -12.33
N VAL A 150 21.60 -8.92 -12.37
CA VAL A 150 20.35 -8.45 -13.01
C VAL A 150 19.83 -7.14 -12.41
N TYR A 151 20.04 -6.89 -11.10
CA TYR A 151 19.64 -5.64 -10.46
C TYR A 151 20.69 -4.52 -10.58
N LYS A 152 21.95 -4.87 -10.91
CA LYS A 152 23.01 -3.88 -11.13
C LYS A 152 22.87 -3.17 -12.47
N THR A 153 22.43 -3.90 -13.50
CA THR A 153 22.36 -3.41 -14.89
C THR A 153 21.23 -2.40 -15.11
N ASP A 154 20.16 -2.44 -14.31
CA ASP A 154 18.96 -1.64 -14.54
C ASP A 154 19.00 -0.25 -13.90
N ASN A 155 20.05 0.10 -13.16
CA ASN A 155 20.18 1.35 -12.37
C ASN A 155 18.98 1.62 -11.45
N THR A 156 18.16 0.61 -11.18
CA THR A 156 16.97 0.65 -10.36
C THR A 156 17.21 0.07 -8.96
N LYS A 157 16.38 0.43 -8.00
CA LYS A 157 16.58 0.06 -6.61
C LYS A 157 15.48 -0.91 -6.16
N PHE A 158 15.76 -2.21 -6.17
CA PHE A 158 14.83 -3.25 -5.73
C PHE A 158 14.71 -3.33 -4.19
N PRO A 159 13.49 -3.47 -3.65
CA PRO A 159 12.19 -3.24 -4.26
C PRO A 159 11.85 -1.74 -4.34
N SER A 160 10.72 -1.38 -4.99
CA SER A 160 10.24 0.01 -5.04
C SER A 160 9.78 0.50 -3.66
N GLY A 161 10.55 1.43 -3.08
CA GLY A 161 10.24 1.99 -1.75
C GLY A 161 8.97 2.85 -1.72
N HIS A 162 8.72 3.66 -2.76
CA HIS A 162 7.49 4.47 -2.87
C HIS A 162 6.25 3.59 -2.93
N THR A 163 6.31 2.53 -3.74
CA THR A 163 5.21 1.58 -3.83
C THR A 163 5.01 0.83 -2.52
N ALA A 164 6.09 0.38 -1.87
CA ALA A 164 6.00 -0.31 -0.58
C ALA A 164 5.34 0.58 0.47
N ASN A 165 5.72 1.86 0.56
CA ASN A 165 5.13 2.79 1.52
C ASN A 165 3.65 3.08 1.21
N ALA A 166 3.29 3.28 -0.06
CA ALA A 166 1.90 3.51 -0.46
C ALA A 166 1.00 2.31 -0.14
N PHE A 167 1.44 1.08 -0.46
CA PHE A 167 0.68 -0.14 -0.16
C PHE A 167 0.66 -0.49 1.32
N ARG A 168 1.69 -0.12 2.09
CA ARG A 168 1.70 -0.19 3.54
C ARG A 168 0.55 0.65 4.13
N GLY A 169 0.45 1.92 3.77
CA GLY A 169 -0.64 2.79 4.20
C GLY A 169 -2.01 2.33 3.71
N ALA A 170 -2.10 1.82 2.47
CA ALA A 170 -3.33 1.27 1.92
C ALA A 170 -3.84 0.05 2.71
N GLU A 171 -2.94 -0.82 3.14
CA GLU A 171 -3.31 -1.96 4.00
C GLU A 171 -3.78 -1.49 5.38
N ILE A 172 -3.19 -0.42 5.95
CA ILE A 172 -3.70 0.16 7.21
C ILE A 172 -5.14 0.63 7.00
N VAL A 173 -5.42 1.46 5.98
CA VAL A 173 -6.79 1.90 5.65
C VAL A 173 -7.75 0.72 5.53
N HIS A 174 -7.32 -0.34 4.84
CA HIS A 174 -8.14 -1.54 4.69
C HIS A 174 -8.43 -2.22 6.03
N GLN A 175 -7.43 -2.40 6.89
CA GLN A 175 -7.61 -3.04 8.19
C GLN A 175 -8.54 -2.22 9.10
N GLU A 176 -8.45 -0.89 9.05
CA GLU A 176 -9.24 0.01 9.87
C GLU A 176 -10.71 0.10 9.45
N LEU A 177 -10.98 0.02 8.14
CA LEU A 177 -12.32 0.27 7.60
C LEU A 177 -13.08 -0.98 7.17
N LYS A 178 -12.44 -2.13 7.02
CA LYS A 178 -13.07 -3.32 6.39
C LYS A 178 -14.34 -3.82 7.08
N LYS A 179 -14.51 -3.56 8.39
CA LYS A 179 -15.69 -3.93 9.15
C LYS A 179 -16.79 -2.87 9.08
N THR A 180 -16.42 -1.60 9.12
CA THR A 180 -17.35 -0.46 9.19
C THR A 180 -17.72 0.06 7.81
N HIS A 181 -16.75 0.12 6.90
CA HIS A 181 -16.90 0.69 5.55
C HIS A 181 -16.17 -0.18 4.51
N PRO A 182 -16.69 -1.41 4.21
CA PRO A 182 -15.95 -2.39 3.41
C PRO A 182 -15.56 -1.90 2.02
N VAL A 183 -16.41 -1.15 1.32
CA VAL A 183 -16.09 -0.60 -0.01
C VAL A 183 -15.00 0.47 0.09
N LEU A 184 -15.12 1.39 1.06
CA LEU A 184 -14.15 2.47 1.26
C LEU A 184 -12.78 1.94 1.69
N SER A 185 -12.73 0.78 2.35
CA SER A 185 -11.48 0.16 2.79
C SER A 185 -10.48 -0.11 1.66
N TYR A 186 -10.96 -0.25 0.42
CA TYR A 186 -10.10 -0.46 -0.76
C TYR A 186 -9.59 0.83 -1.41
N SER A 187 -10.04 1.99 -0.95
CA SER A 187 -9.67 3.28 -1.55
C SER A 187 -8.17 3.56 -1.50
N GLY A 188 -7.51 3.18 -0.41
CA GLY A 188 -6.06 3.29 -0.27
C GLY A 188 -5.30 2.52 -1.35
N TYR A 189 -5.79 1.35 -1.75
CA TYR A 189 -5.17 0.55 -2.81
C TYR A 189 -5.27 1.19 -4.20
N LEU A 190 -6.32 1.96 -4.48
CA LEU A 190 -6.41 2.73 -5.72
C LEU A 190 -5.30 3.77 -5.81
N VAL A 191 -5.08 4.51 -4.72
CA VAL A 191 -4.00 5.50 -4.64
C VAL A 191 -2.64 4.81 -4.75
N ALA A 192 -2.42 3.73 -4.01
CA ALA A 192 -1.16 2.98 -4.02
C ALA A 192 -0.83 2.40 -5.41
N THR A 193 -1.85 1.91 -6.12
CA THR A 193 -1.70 1.44 -7.51
C THR A 193 -1.29 2.60 -8.42
N GLY A 194 -1.92 3.77 -8.26
CA GLY A 194 -1.54 5.00 -8.96
C GLY A 194 -0.08 5.38 -8.72
N VAL A 195 0.39 5.29 -7.46
CA VAL A 195 1.82 5.51 -7.12
C VAL A 195 2.71 4.52 -7.88
N GLY A 196 2.40 3.22 -7.85
CA GLY A 196 3.15 2.22 -8.59
C GLY A 196 3.21 2.51 -10.09
N MET A 197 2.09 2.87 -10.70
CA MET A 197 2.05 3.28 -12.12
C MET A 197 2.92 4.50 -12.38
N LEU A 198 2.88 5.53 -11.55
CA LEU A 198 3.71 6.72 -11.72
C LEU A 198 5.20 6.38 -11.65
N ARG A 199 5.62 5.42 -10.82
CA ARG A 199 7.02 4.96 -10.76
C ARG A 199 7.44 4.25 -12.04
N ILE A 200 6.54 3.47 -12.68
CA ILE A 200 6.82 2.82 -13.98
C ILE A 200 6.88 3.87 -15.10
N TYR A 201 5.87 4.75 -15.19
CA TYR A 201 5.82 5.80 -16.21
C TYR A 201 6.96 6.83 -16.07
N GLY A 202 7.38 7.12 -14.85
CA GLY A 202 8.57 7.94 -14.54
C GLY A 202 9.90 7.23 -14.87
N LYS A 203 9.87 5.97 -15.28
CA LYS A 203 11.06 5.14 -15.61
C LYS A 203 12.00 4.96 -14.42
N GLU A 204 11.45 5.01 -13.23
CA GLU A 204 12.23 4.92 -11.99
C GLU A 204 12.25 3.50 -11.42
N HIS A 205 11.24 2.69 -11.78
CA HIS A 205 11.13 1.30 -11.38
C HIS A 205 10.51 0.44 -12.47
N LEU A 206 10.92 -0.81 -12.52
CA LEU A 206 10.33 -1.85 -13.37
C LEU A 206 9.07 -2.42 -12.74
N LEU A 207 8.23 -3.09 -13.54
CA LEU A 207 6.98 -3.69 -13.05
C LEU A 207 7.24 -4.69 -11.91
N SER A 208 8.24 -5.56 -12.06
CA SER A 208 8.61 -6.55 -11.04
C SER A 208 9.00 -5.90 -9.70
N GLU A 209 9.66 -4.75 -9.71
CA GLU A 209 10.09 -4.02 -8.53
C GLU A 209 8.91 -3.32 -7.84
N VAL A 210 7.96 -2.82 -8.64
CA VAL A 210 6.70 -2.23 -8.15
C VAL A 210 5.83 -3.31 -7.49
N LEU A 211 5.69 -4.48 -8.12
CA LEU A 211 4.92 -5.59 -7.56
C LEU A 211 5.57 -6.11 -6.26
N ALA A 212 6.89 -6.25 -6.24
CA ALA A 212 7.60 -6.62 -5.00
C ALA A 212 7.40 -5.59 -3.89
N GLY A 213 7.43 -4.30 -4.22
CA GLY A 213 7.13 -3.22 -3.27
C GLY A 213 5.72 -3.31 -2.70
N ALA A 214 4.72 -3.55 -3.56
CA ALA A 214 3.33 -3.73 -3.15
C ALA A 214 3.18 -4.91 -2.18
N GLY A 215 3.73 -6.07 -2.55
CA GLY A 215 3.71 -7.27 -1.68
C GLY A 215 4.39 -7.03 -0.34
N LEU A 216 5.56 -6.38 -0.35
CA LEU A 216 6.30 -6.03 0.87
C LEU A 216 5.47 -5.12 1.79
N GLY A 217 4.89 -4.04 1.26
CA GLY A 217 4.09 -3.10 2.05
C GLY A 217 2.90 -3.77 2.73
N ILE A 218 2.15 -4.58 1.99
CA ILE A 218 0.98 -5.31 2.52
C ILE A 218 1.41 -6.33 3.59
N LEU A 219 2.42 -7.16 3.32
CA LEU A 219 2.88 -8.19 4.25
C LEU A 219 3.43 -7.60 5.54
N SER A 220 4.23 -6.55 5.44
CA SER A 220 4.79 -5.84 6.60
C SER A 220 3.69 -5.28 7.50
N THR A 221 2.65 -4.70 6.91
CA THR A 221 1.51 -4.16 7.66
C THR A 221 0.72 -5.27 8.34
N LYS A 222 0.41 -6.36 7.62
CA LYS A 222 -0.28 -7.52 8.22
C LYS A 222 0.52 -8.10 9.39
N LEU A 223 1.83 -8.21 9.25
CA LEU A 223 2.71 -8.66 10.33
C LEU A 223 2.68 -7.69 11.52
N THR A 224 2.67 -6.38 11.27
CA THR A 224 2.55 -5.37 12.32
C THR A 224 1.25 -5.52 13.11
N TYR A 225 0.11 -5.63 12.43
CA TYR A 225 -1.18 -5.86 13.09
C TYR A 225 -1.19 -7.17 13.90
N TRP A 226 -0.59 -8.22 13.37
CA TRP A 226 -0.51 -9.49 14.09
C TRP A 226 0.33 -9.37 15.37
N ILE A 227 1.49 -8.71 15.32
CA ILE A 227 2.34 -8.45 16.49
C ILE A 227 1.58 -7.56 17.48
N PHE A 228 1.04 -6.42 17.01
CA PHE A 228 0.31 -5.47 17.85
C PHE A 228 -0.81 -6.15 18.62
N ASN A 229 -1.59 -6.94 17.94
CA ASN A 229 -2.70 -7.66 18.54
C ASN A 229 -2.26 -8.77 19.54
N LYS A 230 -1.07 -9.34 19.40
CA LYS A 230 -0.53 -10.31 20.39
C LYS A 230 -0.02 -9.67 21.67
N VAL A 231 0.45 -8.43 21.58
CA VAL A 231 1.07 -7.71 22.71
C VAL A 231 0.04 -6.91 23.51
N ARG A 232 -1.10 -6.59 22.90
CA ARG A 232 -2.23 -5.91 23.55
C ARG A 232 -3.04 -6.86 24.43
#